data_f3711ed8596079c8534a6b3aced88b83
#
_entry.id   f3711ed8596079c8534a6b3aced88b83
#
_cell.length_a   1.000
_cell.length_b   1.000
_cell.length_c   1.000
_cell.angle_alpha   90.00
_cell.angle_beta   90.00
_cell.angle_gamma   90.00
#
_symmetry.space_group_name_H-M   'P 1'
#
loop_
_entity.id
_entity.type
_entity.pdbx_description
1 polymer ?
#
loop_
_entity_poly.entity_id
_entity_poly.type
_entity_poly.pdbx_seq_one_letter_code
_entity_poly.pdbx_strand_id
1 'polypeptide(L)'
;MSERSRRTRAAVLLGVLLLTSCATGERAPDDPAGGAADGRRVAAHRVEHLRVKVLKTFSHDPQAFTQGLEMAGDTLYEGTGISGRSSVRAGPLGKKPTVRTALPAPLFGEGVTVLGRTLWQLTWRNRTAIERDARTLAELRRIPYRDDGWGVCLERTRHRLVTSDGSSRLTFRDPRTLAKTGEVAVTEGGRPVTELNELECVGAAVYANVLFTDRIVRIDPVTGAVTASIDASGLLRDDELVPGSTLNGIAAVPGTHQFLITGKFWPRIFRVALVPA
;
A
#
# COMPACT_ATOMS: atom_id res chain seq x y z
N MET A 1 -45.10 34.33 -18.56
CA MET A 1 -45.85 34.12 -17.33
C MET A 1 -44.91 33.44 -16.37
N SER A 2 -44.07 34.13 -15.66
CA SER A 2 -44.25 34.93 -14.44
C SER A 2 -44.90 34.12 -13.30
N GLU A 3 -44.08 33.71 -12.37
CA GLU A 3 -44.36 33.99 -10.98
C GLU A 3 -43.09 33.76 -10.11
N ARG A 4 -42.69 34.89 -9.51
CA ARG A 4 -41.68 34.92 -8.43
C ARG A 4 -42.43 34.74 -7.11
N SER A 5 -41.95 33.99 -6.17
CA SER A 5 -42.33 34.13 -4.78
C SER A 5 -41.13 34.29 -3.88
N ARG A 6 -41.24 35.33 -3.07
CA ARG A 6 -40.25 35.96 -2.20
C ARG A 6 -40.39 35.44 -0.75
N ARG A 7 -39.24 35.44 -0.07
CA ARG A 7 -38.97 35.85 1.33
C ARG A 7 -39.54 35.00 2.48
N THR A 8 -38.71 34.68 3.47
CA THR A 8 -38.63 35.53 4.67
C THR A 8 -37.40 35.19 5.52
N ARG A 9 -36.66 36.21 5.91
CA ARG A 9 -35.61 36.19 6.93
C ARG A 9 -36.25 36.43 8.30
N ALA A 10 -35.90 35.62 9.29
CA ALA A 10 -36.17 35.92 10.69
C ALA A 10 -34.83 36.08 11.43
N ALA A 11 -34.58 37.29 11.89
CA ALA A 11 -33.54 37.64 12.84
C ALA A 11 -34.09 37.48 14.25
N VAL A 12 -33.35 36.85 15.15
CA VAL A 12 -33.65 36.86 16.59
C VAL A 12 -32.46 37.47 17.30
N LEU A 13 -32.78 38.57 18.04
CA LEU A 13 -31.86 39.35 18.82
C LEU A 13 -31.45 38.69 20.14
N LEU A 14 -30.22 38.99 20.50
CA LEU A 14 -29.50 38.65 21.72
C LEU A 14 -30.04 39.40 22.94
N GLY A 15 -30.18 38.69 24.05
CA GLY A 15 -30.30 39.31 25.39
C GLY A 15 -29.04 38.99 26.21
N VAL A 16 -28.24 40.01 26.50
CA VAL A 16 -27.10 39.95 27.43
C VAL A 16 -27.61 40.21 28.83
N LEU A 17 -27.41 39.31 29.76
CA LEU A 17 -27.53 39.54 31.20
C LEU A 17 -26.16 39.44 31.85
N LEU A 18 -25.66 40.59 32.32
CA LEU A 18 -24.52 40.71 33.22
C LEU A 18 -25.00 40.50 34.65
N LEU A 19 -24.48 39.51 35.34
CA LEU A 19 -24.55 39.40 36.80
C LEU A 19 -23.14 39.44 37.37
N THR A 20 -22.80 40.56 37.98
CA THR A 20 -21.65 40.73 38.87
C THR A 20 -21.96 40.11 40.23
N SER A 21 -21.14 39.18 40.70
CA SER A 21 -21.15 38.77 42.13
C SER A 21 -19.73 38.80 42.65
N CYS A 22 -19.48 39.68 43.60
CA CYS A 22 -18.30 39.65 44.45
C CYS A 22 -18.46 38.53 45.50
N ALA A 23 -17.47 37.69 45.66
CA ALA A 23 -17.31 36.87 46.86
C ALA A 23 -15.83 36.70 47.19
N THR A 24 -15.58 37.03 48.42
CA THR A 24 -14.41 37.03 49.27
C THR A 24 -13.56 35.78 49.22
N GLY A 25 -12.25 36.00 49.43
CA GLY A 25 -11.23 34.98 49.42
C GLY A 25 -11.25 34.04 50.62
N GLU A 26 -10.85 32.81 50.31
CA GLU A 26 -10.34 31.86 51.30
C GLU A 26 -9.13 31.11 50.66
N ARG A 27 -7.97 31.26 51.29
CA ARG A 27 -6.77 30.48 50.96
C ARG A 27 -6.95 29.05 51.42
N ALA A 28 -6.81 28.09 50.52
CA ALA A 28 -6.58 26.69 50.84
C ALA A 28 -5.10 26.32 50.55
N PRO A 29 -4.53 25.33 51.24
CA PRO A 29 -3.09 25.13 51.36
C PRO A 29 -2.45 24.48 50.13
N ASP A 30 -1.16 24.79 49.97
CA ASP A 30 -0.23 24.25 48.98
C ASP A 30 -0.16 22.69 49.04
N ASP A 31 -0.49 22.05 47.90
CA ASP A 31 -0.22 20.64 47.68
C ASP A 31 0.94 20.52 46.66
N PRO A 32 2.10 19.98 47.02
CA PRO A 32 3.20 19.74 46.11
C PRO A 32 3.06 18.34 45.51
N ALA A 33 2.35 18.20 44.42
CA ALA A 33 2.44 17.00 43.59
C ALA A 33 2.66 17.39 42.12
N GLY A 34 3.90 17.74 41.84
CA GLY A 34 4.45 17.78 40.50
C GLY A 34 4.53 16.37 39.94
N GLY A 35 3.43 15.86 39.39
CA GLY A 35 3.44 14.70 38.51
C GLY A 35 4.17 15.05 37.23
N ALA A 36 5.45 14.71 37.14
CA ALA A 36 6.19 14.72 35.87
C ALA A 36 5.46 13.77 34.92
N ALA A 37 4.75 14.32 33.95
CA ALA A 37 4.32 13.58 32.79
C ALA A 37 5.59 13.07 32.10
N ASP A 38 5.87 11.78 32.28
CA ASP A 38 6.92 11.04 31.57
C ASP A 38 6.54 11.05 30.08
N GLY A 39 6.87 12.15 29.43
CA GLY A 39 6.82 12.30 28.01
C GLY A 39 7.90 11.40 27.42
N ARG A 40 7.66 10.11 27.27
CA ARG A 40 8.43 9.23 26.42
C ARG A 40 8.45 9.87 25.04
N ARG A 41 9.45 10.69 24.77
CA ARG A 41 9.85 11.05 23.41
C ARG A 41 10.15 9.72 22.72
N VAL A 42 9.21 9.25 21.89
CA VAL A 42 9.50 8.22 20.92
C VAL A 42 10.69 8.75 20.13
N ALA A 43 11.84 8.13 20.31
CA ALA A 43 13.05 8.50 19.59
C ALA A 43 12.68 8.47 18.10
N ALA A 44 12.83 9.60 17.44
CA ALA A 44 12.58 9.69 16.01
C ALA A 44 13.51 8.69 15.34
N HIS A 45 12.98 7.55 14.88
CA HIS A 45 13.75 6.58 14.14
C HIS A 45 14.34 7.29 12.92
N ARG A 46 15.68 7.32 12.85
CA ARG A 46 16.36 7.87 11.68
C ARG A 46 16.01 6.98 10.50
N VAL A 47 15.39 7.56 9.47
CA VAL A 47 15.08 6.87 8.22
C VAL A 47 16.41 6.47 7.55
N GLU A 48 16.59 5.21 7.24
CA GLU A 48 17.73 4.75 6.46
C GLU A 48 17.57 5.19 5.00
N HIS A 49 18.63 5.66 4.38
CA HIS A 49 18.67 5.94 2.95
C HIS A 49 19.40 4.80 2.25
N LEU A 50 18.65 4.09 1.41
CA LEU A 50 19.15 2.94 0.66
C LEU A 50 18.97 3.19 -0.84
N ARG A 51 19.76 2.45 -1.63
CA ARG A 51 19.60 2.38 -3.08
C ARG A 51 19.61 0.93 -3.55
N VAL A 52 19.08 0.68 -4.72
CA VAL A 52 19.14 -0.63 -5.34
C VAL A 52 20.50 -0.88 -5.97
N LYS A 53 21.04 -2.09 -5.77
CA LYS A 53 22.18 -2.62 -6.50
C LYS A 53 21.72 -3.78 -7.35
N VAL A 54 21.74 -3.63 -8.67
CA VAL A 54 21.34 -4.71 -9.61
C VAL A 54 22.33 -5.85 -9.52
N LEU A 55 21.81 -7.04 -9.28
CA LEU A 55 22.57 -8.31 -9.24
C LEU A 55 22.34 -9.12 -10.51
N LYS A 56 21.13 -9.09 -11.05
CA LYS A 56 20.75 -9.82 -12.27
C LYS A 56 19.54 -9.17 -12.92
N THR A 57 19.48 -9.24 -14.24
CA THR A 57 18.36 -8.74 -15.03
C THR A 57 17.71 -9.91 -15.77
N PHE A 58 16.37 -9.89 -15.84
CA PHE A 58 15.56 -10.87 -16.56
C PHE A 58 14.66 -10.16 -17.56
N SER A 59 14.30 -10.85 -18.63
CA SER A 59 13.30 -10.35 -19.57
C SER A 59 11.92 -10.31 -18.90
N HIS A 60 11.15 -9.29 -19.23
CA HIS A 60 9.77 -9.11 -18.82
C HIS A 60 8.92 -8.72 -20.02
N ASP A 61 7.62 -8.93 -19.91
CA ASP A 61 6.66 -8.57 -20.96
C ASP A 61 6.41 -7.06 -20.99
N PRO A 62 6.87 -6.34 -22.01
CA PRO A 62 6.71 -4.87 -22.07
C PRO A 62 5.26 -4.42 -22.26
N GLN A 63 4.31 -5.33 -22.45
CA GLN A 63 2.89 -5.04 -22.48
C GLN A 63 2.21 -5.22 -21.13
N ALA A 64 2.93 -5.71 -20.12
CA ALA A 64 2.40 -5.89 -18.79
C ALA A 64 2.27 -4.55 -18.06
N PHE A 65 1.05 -4.21 -17.70
CA PHE A 65 0.78 -3.11 -16.78
C PHE A 65 0.79 -3.69 -15.36
N THR A 66 2.00 -3.91 -14.82
CA THR A 66 2.21 -4.61 -13.55
C THR A 66 1.57 -3.87 -12.40
N GLN A 67 0.73 -4.57 -11.63
CA GLN A 67 -0.01 -4.06 -10.49
C GLN A 67 0.23 -4.86 -9.21
N GLY A 68 0.73 -6.06 -9.32
CA GLY A 68 1.11 -6.89 -8.19
C GLY A 68 2.19 -7.88 -8.59
N LEU A 69 3.12 -8.14 -7.69
CA LEU A 69 4.24 -9.05 -7.89
C LEU A 69 4.51 -9.82 -6.61
N GLU A 70 4.61 -11.16 -6.69
CA GLU A 70 5.00 -11.97 -5.54
C GLU A 70 5.80 -13.20 -6.00
N MET A 71 6.83 -13.55 -5.24
CA MET A 71 7.61 -14.77 -5.44
C MET A 71 7.27 -15.80 -4.36
N ALA A 72 6.67 -16.93 -4.74
CA ALA A 72 6.41 -18.02 -3.82
C ALA A 72 7.14 -19.30 -4.29
N GLY A 73 8.15 -19.74 -3.52
CA GLY A 73 9.09 -20.76 -3.97
C GLY A 73 9.81 -20.30 -5.24
N ASP A 74 9.76 -21.09 -6.31
CA ASP A 74 10.36 -20.78 -7.61
C ASP A 74 9.37 -20.16 -8.60
N THR A 75 8.16 -19.86 -8.17
CA THR A 75 7.09 -19.31 -9.01
C THR A 75 6.92 -17.83 -8.76
N LEU A 76 7.04 -17.04 -9.82
CA LEU A 76 6.68 -15.63 -9.85
C LEU A 76 5.20 -15.50 -10.22
N TYR A 77 4.44 -14.80 -9.38
CA TYR A 77 3.05 -14.42 -9.62
C TYR A 77 3.00 -12.95 -9.97
N GLU A 78 2.16 -12.61 -10.94
CA GLU A 78 2.00 -11.22 -11.39
C GLU A 78 0.55 -10.92 -11.70
N GLY A 79 0.02 -9.86 -11.07
CA GLY A 79 -1.23 -9.21 -11.42
C GLY A 79 -0.99 -8.07 -12.40
N THR A 80 -1.78 -7.99 -13.47
CA THR A 80 -1.70 -6.89 -14.43
C THR A 80 -3.02 -6.15 -14.54
N GLY A 81 -2.94 -4.83 -14.74
CA GLY A 81 -4.07 -3.92 -14.89
C GLY A 81 -4.53 -3.74 -16.34
N ILE A 82 -5.37 -2.72 -16.54
CA ILE A 82 -6.06 -2.28 -17.76
C ILE A 82 -7.31 -3.12 -18.05
N SER A 83 -8.49 -2.49 -17.90
CA SER A 83 -9.78 -3.12 -18.20
C SER A 83 -9.80 -3.74 -19.61
N GLY A 84 -10.26 -4.99 -19.70
CA GLY A 84 -10.26 -5.78 -20.93
C GLY A 84 -8.92 -6.42 -21.30
N ARG A 85 -7.82 -6.04 -20.61
CA ARG A 85 -6.47 -6.61 -20.80
C ARG A 85 -5.85 -7.15 -19.49
N SER A 86 -6.50 -6.90 -18.36
CA SER A 86 -6.07 -7.37 -17.03
C SER A 86 -5.92 -8.88 -16.99
N SER A 87 -4.94 -9.35 -16.25
CA SER A 87 -4.70 -10.79 -16.06
C SER A 87 -4.00 -11.05 -14.72
N VAL A 88 -4.02 -12.28 -14.31
CA VAL A 88 -3.08 -12.85 -13.35
C VAL A 88 -2.29 -13.94 -14.08
N ARG A 89 -1.00 -14.03 -13.80
CA ARG A 89 -0.12 -14.99 -14.44
C ARG A 89 0.93 -15.51 -13.46
N ALA A 90 1.39 -16.75 -13.69
CA ALA A 90 2.40 -17.38 -12.85
C ALA A 90 3.33 -18.26 -13.69
N GLY A 91 4.58 -18.34 -13.26
CA GLY A 91 5.59 -19.17 -13.90
C GLY A 91 7.00 -18.90 -13.38
N PRO A 92 8.02 -19.58 -13.94
CA PRO A 92 9.40 -19.38 -13.54
C PRO A 92 9.91 -17.97 -13.90
N LEU A 93 10.69 -17.37 -13.00
CA LEU A 93 11.30 -16.06 -13.21
C LEU A 93 12.10 -15.99 -14.52
N GLY A 94 11.86 -14.94 -15.30
CA GLY A 94 12.56 -14.67 -16.56
C GLY A 94 12.18 -15.60 -17.71
N LYS A 95 11.08 -16.34 -17.59
CA LYS A 95 10.50 -17.18 -18.64
C LYS A 95 9.05 -16.79 -18.89
N LYS A 96 8.48 -17.29 -19.99
CA LYS A 96 7.05 -17.12 -20.24
C LYS A 96 6.24 -17.74 -19.09
N PRO A 97 5.16 -17.11 -18.65
CA PRO A 97 4.25 -17.68 -17.65
C PRO A 97 3.76 -19.05 -18.09
N THR A 98 3.73 -20.01 -17.17
CA THR A 98 3.20 -21.35 -17.44
C THR A 98 1.68 -21.43 -17.35
N VAL A 99 1.10 -20.49 -16.60
CA VAL A 99 -0.35 -20.34 -16.47
C VAL A 99 -0.72 -18.83 -16.48
N ARG A 100 -1.83 -18.51 -17.12
CA ARG A 100 -2.39 -17.16 -17.20
C ARG A 100 -3.91 -17.21 -17.25
N THR A 101 -4.55 -16.35 -16.49
CA THR A 101 -6.01 -16.17 -16.49
C THR A 101 -6.33 -14.69 -16.74
N ALA A 102 -7.11 -14.42 -17.78
CA ALA A 102 -7.60 -13.07 -18.05
C ALA A 102 -8.72 -12.67 -17.09
N LEU A 103 -8.82 -11.40 -16.74
CA LEU A 103 -9.97 -10.83 -16.08
C LEU A 103 -10.90 -10.26 -17.14
N PRO A 104 -12.20 -10.58 -17.08
CA PRO A 104 -13.16 -9.99 -18.01
C PRO A 104 -13.35 -8.49 -17.70
N ALA A 105 -13.63 -7.70 -18.74
CA ALA A 105 -14.09 -6.33 -18.55
C ALA A 105 -15.38 -6.30 -17.73
N PRO A 106 -15.61 -5.30 -16.88
CA PRO A 106 -14.82 -4.08 -16.71
C PRO A 106 -13.72 -4.20 -15.64
N LEU A 107 -13.37 -5.40 -15.17
CA LEU A 107 -12.43 -5.58 -14.07
C LEU A 107 -11.03 -5.05 -14.44
N PHE A 108 -10.49 -4.24 -13.53
CA PHE A 108 -9.12 -3.79 -13.58
C PHE A 108 -8.33 -4.54 -12.49
N GLY A 109 -7.45 -5.45 -12.88
CA GLY A 109 -6.66 -6.26 -11.94
C GLY A 109 -5.60 -5.44 -11.25
N GLU A 110 -5.38 -5.76 -9.98
CA GLU A 110 -4.45 -5.07 -9.08
C GLU A 110 -3.55 -6.08 -8.35
N GLY A 111 -3.12 -5.73 -7.14
CA GLY A 111 -2.21 -6.50 -6.31
C GLY A 111 -2.61 -7.96 -6.15
N VAL A 112 -1.60 -8.81 -6.01
CA VAL A 112 -1.75 -10.24 -5.79
C VAL A 112 -0.91 -10.68 -4.60
N THR A 113 -1.41 -11.68 -3.83
CA THR A 113 -0.61 -12.32 -2.79
C THR A 113 -1.00 -13.78 -2.58
N VAL A 114 -0.01 -14.63 -2.31
CA VAL A 114 -0.18 -16.08 -2.16
C VAL A 114 -0.38 -16.45 -0.69
N LEU A 115 -1.47 -17.17 -0.41
CA LEU A 115 -1.81 -17.71 0.88
C LEU A 115 -1.88 -19.25 0.81
N GLY A 116 -0.75 -19.90 0.99
CA GLY A 116 -0.65 -21.36 0.90
C GLY A 116 -1.00 -21.88 -0.50
N ARG A 117 -2.20 -22.49 -0.64
CA ARG A 117 -2.68 -23.03 -1.93
C ARG A 117 -3.58 -22.08 -2.69
N THR A 118 -3.86 -20.91 -2.14
CA THR A 118 -4.70 -19.90 -2.77
C THR A 118 -3.94 -18.62 -3.03
N LEU A 119 -4.49 -17.77 -3.87
CA LEU A 119 -3.98 -16.45 -4.21
C LEU A 119 -5.14 -15.47 -4.16
N TRP A 120 -4.95 -14.35 -3.49
CA TRP A 120 -5.84 -13.21 -3.60
C TRP A 120 -5.41 -12.28 -4.73
N GLN A 121 -6.37 -11.81 -5.50
CA GLN A 121 -6.22 -10.75 -6.50
C GLN A 121 -7.22 -9.66 -6.21
N LEU A 122 -6.73 -8.43 -6.02
CA LEU A 122 -7.57 -7.25 -5.86
C LEU A 122 -8.00 -6.66 -7.21
N THR A 123 -8.98 -5.76 -7.17
CA THR A 123 -9.40 -4.98 -8.33
C THR A 123 -9.59 -3.51 -7.96
N TRP A 124 -9.22 -2.61 -8.90
CA TRP A 124 -9.39 -1.19 -8.74
C TRP A 124 -10.82 -0.76 -9.11
N ARG A 125 -11.48 -0.02 -8.21
CA ARG A 125 -12.83 0.55 -8.39
C ARG A 125 -13.96 -0.46 -8.69
N ASN A 126 -13.65 -1.72 -8.89
CA ASN A 126 -14.68 -2.74 -9.14
C ASN A 126 -15.25 -3.35 -7.87
N ARG A 127 -14.75 -2.94 -6.70
CA ARG A 127 -15.20 -3.37 -5.37
C ARG A 127 -15.26 -4.89 -5.21
N THR A 128 -14.29 -5.58 -5.81
CA THR A 128 -14.24 -7.03 -5.87
C THR A 128 -12.83 -7.51 -5.58
N ALA A 129 -12.70 -8.54 -4.76
CA ALA A 129 -11.49 -9.33 -4.63
C ALA A 129 -11.78 -10.77 -5.08
N ILE A 130 -10.81 -11.40 -5.70
CA ILE A 130 -10.92 -12.72 -6.30
C ILE A 130 -9.95 -13.66 -5.59
N GLU A 131 -10.46 -14.74 -4.99
CA GLU A 131 -9.63 -15.84 -4.51
C GLU A 131 -9.48 -16.87 -5.62
N ARG A 132 -8.24 -17.30 -5.85
CA ARG A 132 -7.87 -18.24 -6.90
C ARG A 132 -7.09 -19.43 -6.33
N ASP A 133 -7.15 -20.56 -7.00
CA ASP A 133 -6.18 -21.64 -6.79
C ASP A 133 -4.81 -21.16 -7.27
N ALA A 134 -3.79 -21.19 -6.41
CA ALA A 134 -2.47 -20.64 -6.73
C ALA A 134 -1.76 -21.37 -7.85
N ARG A 135 -2.04 -22.68 -8.06
CA ARG A 135 -1.39 -23.48 -9.10
C ARG A 135 -2.01 -23.29 -10.47
N THR A 136 -3.34 -23.21 -10.55
CA THR A 136 -4.08 -23.16 -11.81
C THR A 136 -4.57 -21.78 -12.19
N LEU A 137 -4.56 -20.84 -11.24
CA LEU A 137 -5.14 -19.50 -11.29
C LEU A 137 -6.66 -19.51 -11.54
N ALA A 138 -7.32 -20.67 -11.43
CA ALA A 138 -8.75 -20.79 -11.51
C ALA A 138 -9.42 -20.00 -10.39
N GLU A 139 -10.49 -19.28 -10.70
CA GLU A 139 -11.29 -18.57 -9.72
C GLU A 139 -12.00 -19.57 -8.81
N LEU A 140 -11.81 -19.41 -7.48
CA LEU A 140 -12.51 -20.18 -6.46
C LEU A 140 -13.75 -19.44 -5.96
N ARG A 141 -13.62 -18.14 -5.74
CA ARG A 141 -14.73 -17.26 -5.34
C ARG A 141 -14.40 -15.79 -5.56
N ARG A 142 -15.46 -14.98 -5.61
CA ARG A 142 -15.38 -13.50 -5.51
C ARG A 142 -16.04 -13.05 -4.24
N ILE A 143 -15.47 -12.03 -3.65
CA ILE A 143 -16.05 -11.38 -2.48
C ILE A 143 -16.14 -9.86 -2.70
N PRO A 144 -17.13 -9.20 -2.07
CA PRO A 144 -17.16 -7.75 -2.04
C PRO A 144 -15.91 -7.17 -1.34
N TYR A 145 -15.29 -6.19 -1.97
CA TYR A 145 -14.15 -5.46 -1.44
C TYR A 145 -14.47 -3.96 -1.47
N ARG A 146 -14.71 -3.36 -0.32
CA ARG A 146 -15.32 -2.01 -0.26
C ARG A 146 -14.35 -0.88 -0.59
N ASP A 147 -13.06 -1.11 -0.41
CA ASP A 147 -12.01 -0.12 -0.69
C ASP A 147 -11.54 -0.22 -2.14
N ASP A 148 -10.81 0.79 -2.60
CA ASP A 148 -10.03 0.68 -3.82
C ASP A 148 -8.85 -0.25 -3.52
N GLY A 149 -8.75 -1.36 -4.24
CA GLY A 149 -7.67 -2.31 -4.03
C GLY A 149 -6.49 -1.94 -4.91
N TRP A 150 -5.34 -1.62 -4.30
CA TRP A 150 -4.08 -1.43 -5.00
C TRP A 150 -3.12 -2.58 -4.67
N GLY A 151 -2.18 -2.39 -3.74
CA GLY A 151 -1.27 -3.44 -3.32
C GLY A 151 -1.86 -4.37 -2.25
N VAL A 152 -1.32 -5.58 -2.17
CA VAL A 152 -1.62 -6.54 -1.10
C VAL A 152 -0.43 -7.43 -0.83
N CYS A 153 -0.08 -7.65 0.44
CA CYS A 153 0.90 -8.65 0.84
C CYS A 153 0.47 -9.43 2.09
N LEU A 154 1.02 -10.63 2.30
CA LEU A 154 0.78 -11.45 3.48
C LEU A 154 1.84 -11.18 4.55
N GLU A 155 1.48 -10.51 5.63
CA GLU A 155 2.31 -10.39 6.83
C GLU A 155 2.26 -11.71 7.63
N ARG A 156 3.22 -12.59 7.37
CA ARG A 156 3.25 -13.95 7.94
C ARG A 156 3.42 -13.94 9.46
N THR A 157 4.16 -12.98 9.99
CA THR A 157 4.44 -12.87 11.44
C THR A 157 3.18 -12.61 12.27
N ARG A 158 2.19 -11.90 11.72
CA ARG A 158 0.90 -11.61 12.37
C ARG A 158 -0.28 -12.30 11.71
N HIS A 159 -0.02 -13.16 10.74
CA HIS A 159 -1.03 -13.92 10.01
C HIS A 159 -2.19 -13.04 9.52
N ARG A 160 -1.87 -11.94 8.86
CA ARG A 160 -2.85 -11.00 8.30
C ARG A 160 -2.42 -10.51 6.93
N LEU A 161 -3.36 -10.03 6.13
CA LEU A 161 -3.06 -9.29 4.92
C LEU A 161 -2.89 -7.80 5.23
N VAL A 162 -2.01 -7.17 4.48
CA VAL A 162 -1.81 -5.71 4.46
C VAL A 162 -2.18 -5.23 3.08
N THR A 163 -3.00 -4.19 2.98
CA THR A 163 -3.45 -3.61 1.71
C THR A 163 -3.23 -2.11 1.66
N SER A 164 -3.02 -1.59 0.47
CA SER A 164 -2.94 -0.16 0.14
C SER A 164 -4.10 0.25 -0.79
N ASP A 165 -4.33 1.56 -0.90
CA ASP A 165 -5.38 2.18 -1.71
C ASP A 165 -4.96 3.54 -2.29
N GLY A 166 -3.65 3.83 -2.31
CA GLY A 166 -3.09 5.11 -2.75
C GLY A 166 -3.09 6.20 -1.68
N SER A 167 -3.79 6.01 -0.58
CA SER A 167 -3.73 6.92 0.56
C SER A 167 -2.43 6.73 1.36
N SER A 168 -2.29 7.49 2.45
CA SER A 168 -1.21 7.30 3.43
C SER A 168 -1.53 6.24 4.48
N ARG A 169 -2.34 5.24 4.16
CA ARG A 169 -2.74 4.20 5.12
C ARG A 169 -2.40 2.81 4.60
N LEU A 170 -2.01 1.94 5.52
CA LEU A 170 -2.03 0.51 5.34
C LEU A 170 -3.22 -0.05 6.12
N THR A 171 -4.06 -0.83 5.43
CA THR A 171 -5.21 -1.49 6.06
C THR A 171 -4.88 -2.95 6.31
N PHE A 172 -5.15 -3.43 7.53
CA PHE A 172 -4.97 -4.82 7.93
C PHE A 172 -6.26 -5.60 7.73
N ARG A 173 -6.14 -6.84 7.24
CA ARG A 173 -7.30 -7.66 6.90
C ARG A 173 -7.12 -9.11 7.34
N ASP A 174 -8.24 -9.72 7.68
CA ASP A 174 -8.31 -11.17 7.86
C ASP A 174 -7.96 -11.89 6.55
N PRO A 175 -7.04 -12.86 6.54
CA PRO A 175 -6.56 -13.47 5.32
C PRO A 175 -7.58 -14.37 4.60
N ARG A 176 -8.65 -14.78 5.27
CA ARG A 176 -9.68 -15.63 4.68
C ARG A 176 -10.88 -14.86 4.16
N THR A 177 -11.25 -13.78 4.85
CA THR A 177 -12.48 -13.02 4.57
C THR A 177 -12.23 -11.66 3.96
N LEU A 178 -10.98 -11.15 4.00
CA LEU A 178 -10.58 -9.78 3.69
C LEU A 178 -11.29 -8.72 4.55
N ALA A 179 -11.98 -9.13 5.61
CA ALA A 179 -12.57 -8.20 6.56
C ALA A 179 -11.48 -7.31 7.18
N LYS A 180 -11.75 -6.01 7.24
CA LYS A 180 -10.83 -5.06 7.88
C LYS A 180 -10.71 -5.35 9.38
N THR A 181 -9.49 -5.50 9.87
CA THR A 181 -9.16 -5.75 11.28
C THR A 181 -8.43 -4.59 11.94
N GLY A 182 -7.97 -3.62 11.17
CA GLY A 182 -7.28 -2.44 11.65
C GLY A 182 -6.65 -1.64 10.52
N GLU A 183 -5.97 -0.58 10.87
CA GLU A 183 -5.19 0.25 9.95
C GLU A 183 -4.08 0.97 10.69
N VAL A 184 -3.11 1.50 9.93
CA VAL A 184 -2.07 2.40 10.43
C VAL A 184 -1.82 3.51 9.43
N ALA A 185 -1.63 4.74 9.91
CA ALA A 185 -1.21 5.86 9.08
C ALA A 185 0.31 5.80 8.86
N VAL A 186 0.73 5.90 7.61
CA VAL A 186 2.15 5.87 7.23
C VAL A 186 2.71 7.28 7.20
N THR A 187 3.81 7.47 7.94
CA THR A 187 4.46 8.78 8.05
C THR A 187 5.98 8.66 7.95
N GLU A 188 6.60 9.70 7.41
CA GLU A 188 8.03 9.91 7.41
C GLU A 188 8.33 11.28 8.04
N GLY A 189 9.08 11.27 9.14
CA GLY A 189 9.34 12.51 9.90
C GLY A 189 8.07 13.25 10.33
N GLY A 190 6.98 12.51 10.62
CA GLY A 190 5.69 13.05 11.00
C GLY A 190 4.80 13.53 9.84
N ARG A 191 5.27 13.44 8.59
CA ARG A 191 4.49 13.81 7.40
C ARG A 191 3.86 12.57 6.75
N PRO A 192 2.59 12.59 6.32
CA PRO A 192 1.98 11.49 5.60
C PRO A 192 2.74 11.12 4.33
N VAL A 193 2.88 9.81 4.05
CA VAL A 193 3.39 9.29 2.78
C VAL A 193 2.20 8.72 2.01
N THR A 194 1.78 9.42 0.97
CA THR A 194 0.68 9.02 0.08
C THR A 194 1.16 8.23 -1.13
N GLU A 195 0.25 7.84 -2.01
CA GLU A 195 0.50 7.08 -3.24
C GLU A 195 1.13 5.70 -2.95
N LEU A 196 0.85 5.12 -1.76
CA LEU A 196 1.27 3.76 -1.43
C LEU A 196 0.58 2.78 -2.38
N ASN A 197 1.36 2.06 -3.17
CA ASN A 197 0.84 1.19 -4.22
C ASN A 197 1.19 -0.28 -3.94
N GLU A 198 1.93 -0.91 -4.80
CA GLU A 198 2.25 -2.32 -4.68
C GLU A 198 3.09 -2.60 -3.43
N LEU A 199 2.82 -3.74 -2.78
CA LEU A 199 3.30 -4.07 -1.44
C LEU A 199 4.01 -5.41 -1.41
N GLU A 200 5.11 -5.48 -0.64
CA GLU A 200 5.76 -6.73 -0.25
C GLU A 200 5.98 -6.79 1.27
N CYS A 201 5.57 -7.88 1.90
CA CYS A 201 5.71 -8.12 3.34
C CYS A 201 6.90 -9.03 3.65
N VAL A 202 7.95 -8.50 4.30
CA VAL A 202 9.16 -9.25 4.67
C VAL A 202 9.43 -9.18 6.16
N GLY A 203 9.35 -10.31 6.83
CA GLY A 203 9.53 -10.35 8.29
C GLY A 203 8.50 -9.48 9.00
N ALA A 204 8.97 -8.46 9.72
CA ALA A 204 8.12 -7.51 10.44
C ALA A 204 7.95 -6.17 9.69
N ALA A 205 8.36 -6.07 8.43
CA ALA A 205 8.31 -4.85 7.65
C ALA A 205 7.41 -4.99 6.42
N VAL A 206 6.83 -3.87 5.98
CA VAL A 206 6.13 -3.72 4.71
C VAL A 206 6.94 -2.82 3.81
N TYR A 207 7.20 -3.27 2.59
CA TYR A 207 7.77 -2.45 1.53
C TYR A 207 6.65 -1.99 0.62
N ALA A 208 6.66 -0.72 0.22
CA ALA A 208 5.64 -0.15 -0.65
C ALA A 208 6.27 0.69 -1.77
N ASN A 209 5.85 0.46 -3.00
CA ASN A 209 6.10 1.40 -4.08
C ASN A 209 5.34 2.69 -3.83
N VAL A 210 5.98 3.84 -4.03
CA VAL A 210 5.33 5.16 -4.04
C VAL A 210 5.04 5.53 -5.49
N LEU A 211 3.78 5.47 -5.89
CA LEU A 211 3.36 5.63 -7.29
C LEU A 211 3.86 6.96 -7.89
N PHE A 212 4.19 6.96 -9.18
CA PHE A 212 4.77 8.07 -9.96
C PHE A 212 6.15 8.54 -9.48
N THR A 213 6.84 7.73 -8.70
CA THR A 213 8.22 7.98 -8.28
C THR A 213 9.08 6.72 -8.50
N ASP A 214 10.40 6.87 -8.42
CA ASP A 214 11.34 5.74 -8.36
C ASP A 214 11.66 5.35 -6.92
N ARG A 215 10.73 5.57 -6.02
CA ARG A 215 10.91 5.39 -4.60
C ARG A 215 10.15 4.18 -4.07
N ILE A 216 10.82 3.40 -3.22
CA ILE A 216 10.20 2.38 -2.38
C ILE A 216 10.43 2.79 -0.93
N VAL A 217 9.43 2.60 -0.06
CA VAL A 217 9.56 2.84 1.37
C VAL A 217 9.45 1.54 2.15
N ARG A 218 10.28 1.37 3.18
CA ARG A 218 10.14 0.32 4.18
C ARG A 218 9.41 0.89 5.38
N ILE A 219 8.32 0.25 5.78
CA ILE A 219 7.37 0.71 6.79
C ILE A 219 7.35 -0.28 7.95
N ASP A 220 7.37 0.21 9.17
CA ASP A 220 6.99 -0.56 10.35
C ASP A 220 5.44 -0.62 10.42
N PRO A 221 4.81 -1.77 10.24
CA PRO A 221 3.35 -1.87 10.23
C PRO A 221 2.70 -1.78 11.63
N VAL A 222 3.48 -1.61 12.69
CA VAL A 222 2.95 -1.36 14.04
C VAL A 222 2.74 0.12 14.28
N THR A 223 3.76 0.91 13.90
CA THR A 223 3.78 2.36 14.16
C THR A 223 3.39 3.19 12.94
N GLY A 224 3.44 2.61 11.75
CA GLY A 224 3.31 3.32 10.47
C GLY A 224 4.54 4.17 10.10
N ALA A 225 5.59 4.11 10.89
CA ALA A 225 6.79 4.88 10.60
C ALA A 225 7.54 4.32 9.39
N VAL A 226 7.94 5.19 8.46
CA VAL A 226 8.92 4.85 7.43
C VAL A 226 10.27 4.66 8.10
N THR A 227 10.86 3.48 7.93
CA THR A 227 12.17 3.11 8.50
C THR A 227 13.30 3.15 7.47
N ALA A 228 12.97 3.05 6.18
CA ALA A 228 13.92 3.29 5.09
C ALA A 228 13.23 3.92 3.88
N SER A 229 13.98 4.78 3.19
CA SER A 229 13.67 5.30 1.87
C SER A 229 14.68 4.71 0.88
N ILE A 230 14.18 4.05 -0.16
CA ILE A 230 14.97 3.26 -1.11
C ILE A 230 14.85 3.94 -2.47
N ASP A 231 15.96 4.35 -3.02
CA ASP A 231 16.07 4.88 -4.37
C ASP A 231 16.25 3.73 -5.36
N ALA A 232 15.30 3.60 -6.28
CA ALA A 232 15.29 2.64 -7.38
C ALA A 232 15.38 3.33 -8.76
N SER A 233 15.86 4.57 -8.80
CA SER A 233 16.05 5.32 -10.03
C SER A 233 17.13 4.69 -10.93
N GLY A 234 17.08 5.00 -12.23
CA GLY A 234 18.08 4.57 -13.20
C GLY A 234 18.07 3.07 -13.54
N LEU A 235 17.02 2.32 -13.18
CA LEU A 235 16.91 0.91 -13.54
C LEU A 235 16.63 0.71 -15.02
N LEU A 236 15.85 1.57 -15.65
CA LEU A 236 15.65 1.60 -17.10
C LEU A 236 16.43 2.75 -17.73
N ARG A 237 16.82 2.57 -18.97
CA ARG A 237 17.35 3.64 -19.81
C ARG A 237 16.19 4.48 -20.33
N ASP A 238 16.45 5.73 -20.69
CA ASP A 238 15.42 6.65 -21.21
C ASP A 238 14.74 6.13 -22.48
N ASP A 239 15.48 5.39 -23.33
CA ASP A 239 14.95 4.79 -24.57
C ASP A 239 14.06 3.54 -24.32
N GLU A 240 14.02 3.03 -23.10
CA GLU A 240 13.15 1.92 -22.68
C GLU A 240 11.84 2.41 -22.02
N LEU A 241 11.77 3.69 -21.68
CA LEU A 241 10.59 4.29 -21.10
C LEU A 241 9.52 4.57 -22.15
N VAL A 242 8.30 4.12 -21.90
CA VAL A 242 7.13 4.43 -22.75
C VAL A 242 6.08 5.20 -21.94
N PRO A 243 5.14 5.91 -22.57
CA PRO A 243 4.08 6.59 -21.85
C PRO A 243 3.32 5.66 -20.89
N GLY A 244 3.24 6.06 -19.61
CA GLY A 244 2.65 5.26 -18.56
C GLY A 244 3.61 4.29 -17.87
N SER A 245 4.88 4.21 -18.29
CA SER A 245 5.92 3.49 -17.54
C SER A 245 6.09 4.12 -16.16
N THR A 246 6.07 3.29 -15.14
CA THR A 246 6.39 3.70 -13.76
C THR A 246 6.84 2.48 -12.97
N LEU A 247 7.72 2.71 -12.00
CA LEU A 247 8.09 1.69 -11.04
C LEU A 247 6.84 1.17 -10.33
N ASN A 248 6.59 -0.12 -10.41
CA ASN A 248 5.53 -0.79 -9.65
C ASN A 248 5.70 -2.30 -9.70
N GLY A 249 5.93 -2.89 -8.56
CA GLY A 249 6.20 -4.31 -8.38
C GLY A 249 7.48 -4.56 -7.62
N ILE A 250 7.35 -5.08 -6.41
CA ILE A 250 8.45 -5.53 -5.56
C ILE A 250 8.10 -6.89 -4.97
N ALA A 251 8.98 -7.87 -5.10
CA ALA A 251 8.81 -9.19 -4.50
C ALA A 251 10.09 -9.65 -3.83
N ALA A 252 10.02 -10.17 -2.62
CA ALA A 252 11.17 -10.75 -1.92
C ALA A 252 11.56 -12.08 -2.56
N VAL A 253 12.84 -12.31 -2.76
CA VAL A 253 13.37 -13.61 -3.21
C VAL A 253 13.48 -14.55 -2.01
N PRO A 254 12.70 -15.64 -1.96
CA PRO A 254 12.66 -16.53 -0.80
C PRO A 254 14.04 -17.01 -0.36
N GLY A 255 14.27 -17.03 0.97
CA GLY A 255 15.54 -17.47 1.56
C GLY A 255 16.72 -16.51 1.39
N THR A 256 16.47 -15.29 0.93
CA THR A 256 17.52 -14.27 0.71
C THR A 256 17.12 -12.90 1.26
N HIS A 257 18.03 -11.92 1.22
CA HIS A 257 17.75 -10.50 1.45
C HIS A 257 17.65 -9.70 0.14
N GLN A 258 17.26 -10.37 -0.95
CA GLN A 258 17.20 -9.78 -2.28
C GLN A 258 15.74 -9.61 -2.71
N PHE A 259 15.52 -8.68 -3.63
CA PHE A 259 14.20 -8.39 -4.17
C PHE A 259 14.19 -8.47 -5.69
N LEU A 260 13.03 -8.74 -6.24
CA LEU A 260 12.71 -8.52 -7.64
C LEU A 260 11.99 -7.18 -7.74
N ILE A 261 12.39 -6.35 -8.68
CA ILE A 261 11.77 -5.05 -8.94
C ILE A 261 11.46 -4.95 -10.43
N THR A 262 10.27 -4.45 -10.74
CA THR A 262 9.82 -4.16 -12.11
C THR A 262 8.91 -2.95 -12.13
N GLY A 263 8.23 -2.70 -13.25
CA GLY A 263 7.29 -1.60 -13.40
C GLY A 263 6.26 -1.86 -14.49
N LYS A 264 5.31 -0.93 -14.57
CA LYS A 264 4.27 -0.89 -15.61
C LYS A 264 4.93 -0.69 -16.97
N PHE A 265 4.69 -1.62 -17.91
CA PHE A 265 5.30 -1.64 -19.24
C PHE A 265 6.82 -1.75 -19.27
N TRP A 266 7.43 -2.20 -18.17
CA TRP A 266 8.87 -2.40 -18.15
C TRP A 266 9.25 -3.67 -18.91
N PRO A 267 10.30 -3.64 -19.77
CA PRO A 267 10.76 -4.82 -20.50
C PRO A 267 11.64 -5.75 -19.64
N ARG A 268 11.86 -5.40 -18.36
CA ARG A 268 12.80 -6.07 -17.47
C ARG A 268 12.28 -6.25 -16.07
N ILE A 269 12.70 -7.34 -15.42
CA ILE A 269 12.67 -7.54 -13.97
C ILE A 269 14.12 -7.53 -13.48
N PHE A 270 14.38 -6.76 -12.42
CA PHE A 270 15.71 -6.67 -11.81
C PHE A 270 15.73 -7.41 -10.48
N ARG A 271 16.70 -8.33 -10.32
CA ARG A 271 17.02 -8.87 -9.02
C ARG A 271 18.05 -7.95 -8.37
N VAL A 272 17.74 -7.44 -7.20
CA VAL A 272 18.52 -6.40 -6.53
C VAL A 272 18.84 -6.74 -5.08
N ALA A 273 19.94 -6.17 -4.57
CA ALA A 273 20.18 -5.99 -3.15
C ALA A 273 19.93 -4.53 -2.78
N LEU A 274 19.45 -4.30 -1.55
CA LEU A 274 19.36 -2.98 -0.96
C LEU A 274 20.67 -2.67 -0.24
N VAL A 275 21.32 -1.58 -0.61
CA VAL A 275 22.61 -1.17 -0.06
C VAL A 275 22.54 0.30 0.41
N PRO A 276 23.39 0.75 1.35
CA PRO A 276 23.43 2.16 1.72
C PRO A 276 23.60 3.07 0.50
N ALA A 277 22.89 4.22 0.51
CA ALA A 277 22.93 5.21 -0.55
C ALA A 277 24.24 6.02 -0.53
#